data_aace497bb69535821b691deb7c01116b
#
_entry.id   aace497bb69535821b691deb7c01116b
#
_cell.length_a   1.000
_cell.length_b   1.000
_cell.length_c   1.000
_cell.angle_alpha   90.00
_cell.angle_beta   90.00
_cell.angle_gamma   90.00
#
_symmetry.space_group_name_H-M   'P 1'
#
loop_
_entity.id
_entity.type
_entity.pdbx_description
1 polymer ?
#
loop_
_entity_poly.entity_id
_entity_poly.type
_entity_poly.pdbx_seq_one_letter_code
_entity_poly.pdbx_strand_id
1 'polypeptide(L)'
;MTESVKDKTVKGVGWSFIDNISSSGITFLVGLILARLLTPAEYGIMAMITIFIAVSNSIIDSGFSNALVRKIDIRRVDYNTVFFFNLVVSLVMYLLLYIASPAISAFFKEPILVEVVRVIGWVLVINALAIIPRTIFVRNVDFKTQTKVSLISSIVSGIIGIGMALAGFGVWSLVGQQLFRQLLNTVFLWVYCSWRPVVEFSKSSFKELFGFGSKLLLSGLLDTIYKNVYYIIIGRFYTSAQLGQYTRAEQFNTIFSSNLTSVVQRVSYPVLSSIQEEPERLREAYRKVIKSTMLITFACM
;
A
#
# COMPACT_ATOMS: atom_id res chain seq x y z
N MET A 1 25.83 -11.46 -22.50
CA MET A 1 25.27 -12.59 -21.76
C MET A 1 23.85 -12.22 -21.34
N THR A 2 22.86 -12.78 -22.01
CA THR A 2 21.43 -12.58 -21.66
C THR A 2 21.14 -13.35 -20.38
N GLU A 3 20.91 -12.62 -19.26
CA GLU A 3 20.45 -13.24 -18.02
C GLU A 3 19.18 -14.07 -18.30
N SER A 4 19.19 -15.34 -17.90
CA SER A 4 18.05 -16.23 -18.01
C SER A 4 16.85 -15.60 -17.26
N VAL A 5 15.64 -15.76 -17.81
CA VAL A 5 14.38 -15.33 -17.15
C VAL A 5 14.32 -15.86 -15.72
N LYS A 6 14.83 -17.08 -15.49
CA LYS A 6 14.93 -17.71 -14.17
C LYS A 6 15.82 -16.92 -13.21
N ASP A 7 16.99 -16.45 -13.67
CA ASP A 7 17.92 -15.70 -12.83
C ASP A 7 17.38 -14.30 -12.47
N LYS A 8 16.71 -13.63 -13.42
CA LYS A 8 16.01 -12.37 -13.15
C LYS A 8 14.89 -12.54 -12.13
N THR A 9 14.12 -13.62 -12.25
CA THR A 9 13.04 -13.90 -11.31
C THR A 9 13.56 -14.20 -9.91
N VAL A 10 14.59 -15.03 -9.77
CA VAL A 10 15.20 -15.37 -8.47
C VAL A 10 15.78 -14.12 -7.81
N LYS A 11 16.54 -13.31 -8.55
CA LYS A 11 17.09 -12.04 -8.05
C LYS A 11 15.96 -11.05 -7.68
N GLY A 12 14.91 -10.95 -8.50
CA GLY A 12 13.74 -10.11 -8.23
C GLY A 12 13.01 -10.50 -6.95
N VAL A 13 12.78 -11.79 -6.73
CA VAL A 13 12.19 -12.31 -5.49
C VAL A 13 13.07 -12.00 -4.28
N GLY A 14 14.40 -12.16 -4.40
CA GLY A 14 15.35 -11.80 -3.34
C GLY A 14 15.27 -10.31 -2.97
N TRP A 15 15.27 -9.43 -3.96
CA TRP A 15 15.13 -7.98 -3.73
C TRP A 15 13.78 -7.61 -3.12
N SER A 16 12.69 -8.22 -3.59
CA SER A 16 11.36 -8.02 -2.99
C SER A 16 11.28 -8.48 -1.53
N PHE A 17 12.03 -9.53 -1.15
CA PHE A 17 12.14 -9.97 0.24
C PHE A 17 12.92 -8.98 1.09
N ILE A 18 14.07 -8.50 0.58
CA ILE A 18 14.87 -7.45 1.24
C ILE A 18 14.01 -6.18 1.43
N ASP A 19 13.24 -5.77 0.42
CA ASP A 19 12.34 -4.62 0.50
C ASP A 19 11.34 -4.77 1.65
N ASN A 20 10.63 -5.89 1.69
CA ASN A 20 9.60 -6.12 2.72
C ASN A 20 10.19 -6.10 4.13
N ILE A 21 11.32 -6.79 4.37
CA ILE A 21 11.93 -6.83 5.70
C ILE A 21 12.51 -5.47 6.08
N SER A 22 13.26 -4.84 5.17
CA SER A 22 13.92 -3.57 5.47
C SER A 22 12.92 -2.43 5.62
N SER A 23 11.91 -2.34 4.75
CA SER A 23 10.85 -1.32 4.85
C SER A 23 9.98 -1.53 6.09
N SER A 24 9.66 -2.78 6.44
CA SER A 24 8.95 -3.10 7.68
C SER A 24 9.78 -2.75 8.91
N GLY A 25 11.08 -3.09 8.89
CA GLY A 25 12.01 -2.77 9.97
C GLY A 25 12.16 -1.26 10.18
N ILE A 26 12.34 -0.49 9.11
CA ILE A 26 12.42 0.99 9.18
C ILE A 26 11.10 1.57 9.70
N THR A 27 9.97 1.12 9.16
CA THR A 27 8.65 1.58 9.59
C THR A 27 8.41 1.25 11.06
N PHE A 28 8.85 0.10 11.52
CA PHE A 28 8.78 -0.31 12.93
C PHE A 28 9.64 0.60 13.82
N LEU A 29 10.90 0.82 13.46
CA LEU A 29 11.82 1.66 14.24
C LEU A 29 11.32 3.11 14.31
N VAL A 30 10.93 3.69 13.17
CA VAL A 30 10.35 5.03 13.14
C VAL A 30 9.05 5.09 13.93
N GLY A 31 8.18 4.08 13.78
CA GLY A 31 6.95 3.95 14.55
C GLY A 31 7.19 3.86 16.05
N LEU A 32 8.22 3.15 16.51
CA LEU A 32 8.60 3.04 17.91
C LEU A 32 9.06 4.38 18.48
N ILE A 33 9.87 5.13 17.72
CA ILE A 33 10.35 6.46 18.14
C ILE A 33 9.18 7.44 18.22
N LEU A 34 8.36 7.50 17.17
CA LEU A 34 7.18 8.37 17.14
C LEU A 34 6.16 7.98 18.23
N ALA A 35 6.08 6.68 18.57
CA ALA A 35 5.21 6.21 19.64
C ALA A 35 5.59 6.72 21.03
N ARG A 36 6.84 7.10 21.24
CA ARG A 36 7.31 7.73 22.49
C ARG A 36 7.12 9.24 22.50
N LEU A 37 7.07 9.86 21.31
CA LEU A 37 6.97 11.31 21.15
C LEU A 37 5.53 11.80 21.03
N LEU A 38 4.65 10.96 20.46
CA LEU A 38 3.27 11.30 20.15
C LEU A 38 2.29 10.57 21.06
N THR A 39 1.17 11.22 21.33
CA THR A 39 0.08 10.66 22.13
C THR A 39 -0.71 9.59 21.36
N PRO A 40 -1.37 8.64 22.05
CA PRO A 40 -2.29 7.71 21.39
C PRO A 40 -3.41 8.40 20.62
N ALA A 41 -3.90 9.55 21.09
CA ALA A 41 -4.97 10.29 20.41
C ALA A 41 -4.57 10.74 19.00
N GLU A 42 -3.32 11.19 18.80
CA GLU A 42 -2.80 11.60 17.48
C GLU A 42 -2.76 10.45 16.48
N TYR A 43 -2.44 9.25 16.94
CA TYR A 43 -2.53 8.03 16.11
C TYR A 43 -3.99 7.66 15.82
N GLY A 44 -4.89 7.86 16.78
CA GLY A 44 -6.32 7.63 16.57
C GLY A 44 -6.91 8.54 15.49
N ILE A 45 -6.53 9.82 15.48
CA ILE A 45 -6.94 10.79 14.45
C ILE A 45 -6.49 10.31 13.07
N MET A 46 -5.24 9.84 12.94
CA MET A 46 -4.75 9.29 11.68
C MET A 46 -5.48 8.01 11.26
N ALA A 47 -5.82 7.16 12.22
CA ALA A 47 -6.56 5.93 11.96
C ALA A 47 -7.98 6.18 11.44
N MET A 48 -8.69 7.19 11.95
CA MET A 48 -10.03 7.59 11.47
C MET A 48 -10.05 7.91 9.99
N ILE A 49 -8.94 8.42 9.45
CA ILE A 49 -8.83 8.82 8.04
C ILE A 49 -8.40 7.64 7.15
N THR A 50 -7.73 6.66 7.72
CA THR A 50 -7.09 5.57 6.95
C THR A 50 -8.06 4.86 6.02
N ILE A 51 -9.28 4.56 6.45
CA ILE A 51 -10.25 3.88 5.61
C ILE A 51 -10.67 4.70 4.39
N PHE A 52 -10.87 6.01 4.56
CA PHE A 52 -11.26 6.89 3.44
C PHE A 52 -10.15 6.97 2.39
N ILE A 53 -8.90 7.07 2.84
CA ILE A 53 -7.73 7.05 1.94
C ILE A 53 -7.57 5.67 1.29
N ALA A 54 -7.75 4.57 2.02
CA ALA A 54 -7.62 3.22 1.51
C ALA A 54 -8.69 2.89 0.44
N VAL A 55 -9.96 3.23 0.72
CA VAL A 55 -11.08 3.06 -0.23
C VAL A 55 -10.84 3.92 -1.48
N SER A 56 -10.46 5.20 -1.29
CA SER A 56 -10.16 6.08 -2.41
C SER A 56 -9.02 5.55 -3.28
N ASN A 57 -7.93 5.05 -2.69
CA ASN A 57 -6.83 4.44 -3.44
C ASN A 57 -7.27 3.19 -4.22
N SER A 58 -8.14 2.35 -3.64
CA SER A 58 -8.70 1.18 -4.34
C SER A 58 -9.53 1.60 -5.56
N ILE A 59 -10.32 2.67 -5.44
CA ILE A 59 -11.10 3.22 -6.55
C ILE A 59 -10.18 3.84 -7.62
N ILE A 60 -9.16 4.57 -7.22
CA ILE A 60 -8.21 5.21 -8.14
C ILE A 60 -7.48 4.18 -8.99
N ASP A 61 -6.92 3.14 -8.36
CA ASP A 61 -6.24 2.08 -9.13
C ASP A 61 -7.21 1.24 -9.97
N SER A 62 -8.46 1.05 -9.51
CA SER A 62 -9.51 0.30 -10.21
C SER A 62 -9.05 -1.06 -10.76
N GLY A 63 -8.00 -1.66 -10.18
CA GLY A 63 -7.38 -2.90 -10.65
C GLY A 63 -6.59 -2.77 -11.96
N PHE A 64 -6.40 -1.55 -12.46
CA PHE A 64 -5.64 -1.31 -13.68
C PHE A 64 -4.18 -1.71 -13.59
N SER A 65 -3.54 -1.53 -12.43
CA SER A 65 -2.15 -1.97 -12.22
C SER A 65 -1.99 -3.45 -12.55
N ASN A 66 -2.87 -4.30 -12.04
CA ASN A 66 -2.86 -5.74 -12.31
C ASN A 66 -3.22 -6.06 -13.76
N ALA A 67 -4.18 -5.34 -14.35
CA ALA A 67 -4.56 -5.50 -15.76
C ALA A 67 -3.39 -5.18 -16.70
N LEU A 68 -2.65 -4.09 -16.44
CA LEU A 68 -1.46 -3.71 -17.19
C LEU A 68 -0.32 -4.72 -17.05
N VAL A 69 -0.09 -5.25 -15.83
CA VAL A 69 0.94 -6.28 -15.61
C VAL A 69 0.61 -7.56 -16.38
N ARG A 70 -0.66 -7.95 -16.43
CA ARG A 70 -1.13 -9.17 -17.10
C ARG A 70 -1.13 -9.07 -18.63
N LYS A 71 -1.39 -7.88 -19.20
CA LYS A 71 -1.50 -7.69 -20.66
C LYS A 71 -0.18 -7.98 -21.36
N ILE A 72 -0.17 -8.95 -22.29
CA ILE A 72 1.04 -9.38 -23.01
C ILE A 72 1.49 -8.27 -23.96
N ASP A 73 0.62 -7.86 -24.88
CA ASP A 73 0.90 -6.86 -25.93
C ASP A 73 0.54 -5.45 -25.45
N ILE A 74 1.34 -4.93 -24.50
CA ILE A 74 1.10 -3.61 -23.94
C ILE A 74 1.66 -2.53 -24.87
N ARG A 75 0.84 -1.51 -25.12
CA ARG A 75 1.22 -0.36 -25.92
C ARG A 75 1.35 0.88 -25.05
N ARG A 76 2.09 1.87 -25.51
CA ARG A 76 2.28 3.13 -24.79
C ARG A 76 0.94 3.82 -24.50
N VAL A 77 -0.02 3.73 -25.41
CA VAL A 77 -1.37 4.28 -25.25
C VAL A 77 -2.13 3.67 -24.07
N ASP A 78 -1.86 2.40 -23.73
CA ASP A 78 -2.49 1.72 -22.59
C ASP A 78 -2.04 2.39 -21.27
N TYR A 79 -0.74 2.65 -21.12
CA TYR A 79 -0.21 3.38 -19.97
C TYR A 79 -0.74 4.80 -19.88
N ASN A 80 -0.78 5.54 -21.01
CA ASN A 80 -1.29 6.90 -21.06
C ASN A 80 -2.77 6.95 -20.66
N THR A 81 -3.59 6.04 -21.20
CA THR A 81 -5.03 5.94 -20.92
C THR A 81 -5.28 5.73 -19.42
N VAL A 82 -4.57 4.78 -18.80
CA VAL A 82 -4.72 4.50 -17.36
C VAL A 82 -4.17 5.64 -16.51
N PHE A 83 -3.05 6.24 -16.90
CA PHE A 83 -2.47 7.38 -16.18
C PHE A 83 -3.46 8.56 -16.07
N PHE A 84 -4.01 9.01 -17.20
CA PHE A 84 -4.95 10.14 -17.19
C PHE A 84 -6.26 9.78 -16.49
N PHE A 85 -6.75 8.57 -16.64
CA PHE A 85 -7.93 8.11 -15.91
C PHE A 85 -7.69 8.15 -14.38
N ASN A 86 -6.61 7.54 -13.91
CA ASN A 86 -6.28 7.52 -12.48
C ASN A 86 -6.06 8.94 -11.93
N LEU A 87 -5.45 9.83 -12.71
CA LEU A 87 -5.25 11.22 -12.32
C LEU A 87 -6.59 11.95 -12.16
N VAL A 88 -7.50 11.82 -13.13
CA VAL A 88 -8.84 12.43 -13.05
C VAL A 88 -9.61 11.87 -11.86
N VAL A 89 -9.63 10.54 -11.69
CA VAL A 89 -10.33 9.90 -10.57
C VAL A 89 -9.72 10.33 -9.23
N SER A 90 -8.40 10.47 -9.14
CA SER A 90 -7.74 10.93 -7.91
C SER A 90 -8.12 12.35 -7.53
N LEU A 91 -8.23 13.26 -8.51
CA LEU A 91 -8.71 14.62 -8.29
C LEU A 91 -10.17 14.65 -7.83
N VAL A 92 -11.01 13.84 -8.46
CA VAL A 92 -12.43 13.69 -8.04
C VAL A 92 -12.52 13.14 -6.61
N MET A 93 -11.77 12.10 -6.29
CA MET A 93 -11.76 11.53 -4.94
C MET A 93 -11.21 12.50 -3.90
N TYR A 94 -10.15 13.24 -4.24
CA TYR A 94 -9.64 14.31 -3.39
C TYR A 94 -10.69 15.39 -3.12
N LEU A 95 -11.37 15.87 -4.18
CA LEU A 95 -12.42 16.87 -4.05
C LEU A 95 -13.60 16.37 -3.21
N LEU A 96 -14.00 15.13 -3.41
CA LEU A 96 -15.04 14.49 -2.58
C LEU A 96 -14.65 14.45 -1.10
N LEU A 97 -13.41 14.03 -0.79
CA LEU A 97 -12.92 14.04 0.59
C LEU A 97 -12.78 15.44 1.15
N TYR A 98 -12.35 16.41 0.35
CA TYR A 98 -12.24 17.81 0.75
C TYR A 98 -13.60 18.38 1.16
N ILE A 99 -14.64 18.14 0.36
CA ILE A 99 -16.02 18.54 0.63
C ILE A 99 -16.61 17.76 1.81
N ALA A 100 -16.33 16.45 1.89
CA ALA A 100 -16.82 15.60 2.97
C ALA A 100 -16.10 15.82 4.32
N SER A 101 -14.97 16.54 4.35
CA SER A 101 -14.16 16.70 5.56
C SER A 101 -14.94 17.25 6.76
N PRO A 102 -15.88 18.22 6.65
CA PRO A 102 -16.68 18.65 7.80
C PRO A 102 -17.64 17.55 8.30
N ALA A 103 -18.22 16.79 7.37
CA ALA A 103 -19.10 15.67 7.74
C ALA A 103 -18.35 14.55 8.43
N ILE A 104 -17.13 14.23 7.96
CA ILE A 104 -16.23 13.26 8.60
C ILE A 104 -15.86 13.72 10.02
N SER A 105 -15.49 14.99 10.17
CA SER A 105 -15.20 15.60 11.47
C SER A 105 -16.39 15.53 12.44
N ALA A 106 -17.57 15.89 11.96
CA ALA A 106 -18.81 15.80 12.75
C ALA A 106 -19.15 14.34 13.14
N PHE A 107 -18.93 13.39 12.21
CA PHE A 107 -19.15 11.97 12.46
C PHE A 107 -18.25 11.44 13.58
N PHE A 108 -16.97 11.74 13.59
CA PHE A 108 -16.02 11.29 14.61
C PHE A 108 -15.96 12.22 15.83
N LYS A 109 -16.58 13.40 15.80
CA LYS A 109 -16.54 14.43 16.84
C LYS A 109 -15.14 14.97 17.13
N GLU A 110 -14.29 15.03 16.11
CA GLU A 110 -12.91 15.50 16.17
C GLU A 110 -12.70 16.67 15.19
N PRO A 111 -12.73 17.94 15.65
CA PRO A 111 -12.66 19.12 14.77
C PRO A 111 -11.41 19.19 13.90
N ILE A 112 -10.27 18.71 14.39
CA ILE A 112 -8.99 18.73 13.67
C ILE A 112 -9.03 17.90 12.37
N LEU A 113 -9.97 16.95 12.27
CA LEU A 113 -10.11 16.11 11.07
C LEU A 113 -10.42 16.91 9.80
N VAL A 114 -11.05 18.08 9.92
CA VAL A 114 -11.31 18.93 8.73
C VAL A 114 -10.03 19.30 8.02
N GLU A 115 -9.05 19.79 8.77
CA GLU A 115 -7.77 20.21 8.21
C GLU A 115 -6.92 19.02 7.81
N VAL A 116 -6.84 18.00 8.67
CA VAL A 116 -6.02 16.82 8.43
C VAL A 116 -6.48 16.06 7.19
N VAL A 117 -7.81 15.86 6.98
CA VAL A 117 -8.37 15.20 5.78
C VAL A 117 -8.02 15.98 4.52
N ARG A 118 -8.14 17.32 4.57
CA ARG A 118 -7.82 18.18 3.42
C ARG A 118 -6.36 18.11 3.02
N VAL A 119 -5.47 18.08 3.98
CA VAL A 119 -4.02 18.04 3.72
C VAL A 119 -3.59 16.62 3.31
N ILE A 120 -3.99 15.60 4.05
CA ILE A 120 -3.57 14.22 3.74
C ILE A 120 -4.20 13.69 2.45
N GLY A 121 -5.34 14.23 2.04
CA GLY A 121 -5.99 13.89 0.77
C GLY A 121 -5.08 14.07 -0.46
N TRP A 122 -4.08 14.95 -0.40
CA TRP A 122 -3.06 15.09 -1.45
C TRP A 122 -2.27 13.81 -1.70
N VAL A 123 -2.18 12.91 -0.72
CA VAL A 123 -1.58 11.58 -0.90
C VAL A 123 -2.22 10.82 -2.05
N LEU A 124 -3.54 10.99 -2.28
CA LEU A 124 -4.27 10.33 -3.37
C LEU A 124 -3.75 10.77 -4.74
N VAL A 125 -3.60 12.08 -4.93
CA VAL A 125 -3.12 12.65 -6.20
C VAL A 125 -1.65 12.28 -6.43
N ILE A 126 -0.83 12.39 -5.40
CA ILE A 126 0.59 12.03 -5.47
C ILE A 126 0.75 10.53 -5.76
N ASN A 127 -0.09 9.67 -5.15
CA ASN A 127 -0.08 8.23 -5.41
C ASN A 127 -0.51 7.90 -6.85
N ALA A 128 -1.54 8.57 -7.38
CA ALA A 128 -1.99 8.37 -8.75
C ALA A 128 -0.86 8.60 -9.77
N LEU A 129 -0.03 9.62 -9.55
CA LEU A 129 1.16 9.90 -10.36
C LEU A 129 2.21 8.76 -10.29
N ALA A 130 2.25 7.99 -9.21
CA ALA A 130 3.21 6.90 -9.02
C ALA A 130 2.75 5.55 -9.60
N ILE A 131 1.45 5.36 -9.85
CA ILE A 131 0.87 4.06 -10.23
C ILE A 131 1.54 3.51 -11.50
N ILE A 132 1.62 4.29 -12.58
CA ILE A 132 2.18 3.82 -13.84
C ILE A 132 3.69 3.54 -13.76
N PRO A 133 4.55 4.46 -13.25
CA PRO A 133 5.96 4.15 -13.05
C PRO A 133 6.19 2.87 -12.23
N ARG A 134 5.44 2.71 -11.12
CA ARG A 134 5.51 1.51 -10.29
C ARG A 134 5.12 0.25 -11.07
N THR A 135 4.02 0.30 -11.84
CA THR A 135 3.56 -0.82 -12.66
C THR A 135 4.59 -1.23 -13.70
N ILE A 136 5.28 -0.28 -14.32
CA ILE A 136 6.37 -0.53 -15.28
C ILE A 136 7.52 -1.28 -14.61
N PHE A 137 7.95 -0.87 -13.41
CA PHE A 137 9.00 -1.59 -12.66
C PHE A 137 8.56 -3.00 -12.26
N VAL A 138 7.31 -3.19 -11.82
CA VAL A 138 6.76 -4.52 -11.49
C VAL A 138 6.78 -5.42 -12.73
N ARG A 139 6.34 -4.91 -13.87
CA ARG A 139 6.30 -5.64 -15.14
C ARG A 139 7.70 -6.04 -15.61
N ASN A 140 8.67 -5.16 -15.42
CA ASN A 140 10.07 -5.41 -15.80
C ASN A 140 10.84 -6.25 -14.77
N VAL A 141 10.18 -6.65 -13.67
CA VAL A 141 10.80 -7.39 -12.55
C VAL A 141 11.96 -6.61 -11.92
N ASP A 142 11.96 -5.27 -12.02
CA ASP A 142 12.98 -4.42 -11.43
C ASP A 142 12.60 -4.05 -9.98
N PHE A 143 12.62 -5.02 -9.12
CA PHE A 143 12.37 -4.83 -7.68
C PHE A 143 13.56 -4.16 -6.98
N LYS A 144 14.77 -4.24 -7.55
CA LYS A 144 15.96 -3.57 -7.00
C LYS A 144 15.77 -2.06 -6.94
N THR A 145 15.31 -1.46 -8.03
CA THR A 145 15.04 -0.01 -8.09
C THR A 145 13.88 0.36 -7.15
N GLN A 146 12.81 -0.45 -7.11
CA GLN A 146 11.69 -0.23 -6.19
C GLN A 146 12.15 -0.26 -4.73
N THR A 147 12.97 -1.24 -4.34
CA THR A 147 13.54 -1.35 -2.99
C THR A 147 14.33 -0.11 -2.62
N LYS A 148 15.24 0.35 -3.51
CA LYS A 148 16.03 1.57 -3.26
C LYS A 148 15.12 2.79 -3.03
N VAL A 149 14.12 2.99 -3.90
CA VAL A 149 13.16 4.10 -3.80
C VAL A 149 12.37 4.02 -2.49
N SER A 150 11.85 2.84 -2.15
CA SER A 150 11.07 2.60 -0.95
C SER A 150 11.89 2.87 0.33
N LEU A 151 13.13 2.36 0.39
CA LEU A 151 14.02 2.53 1.54
C LEU A 151 14.39 4.01 1.75
N ILE A 152 14.86 4.69 0.71
CA ILE A 152 15.24 6.10 0.79
C ILE A 152 14.04 6.93 1.23
N SER A 153 12.87 6.72 0.62
CA SER A 153 11.65 7.45 0.95
C SER A 153 11.21 7.19 2.39
N SER A 154 11.34 5.96 2.89
CA SER A 154 10.98 5.59 4.26
C SER A 154 11.93 6.20 5.29
N ILE A 155 13.24 6.18 5.03
CA ILE A 155 14.24 6.76 5.94
C ILE A 155 14.07 8.28 6.02
N VAL A 156 14.05 8.96 4.86
CA VAL A 156 13.96 10.43 4.81
C VAL A 156 12.64 10.91 5.41
N SER A 157 11.51 10.29 5.06
CA SER A 157 10.23 10.66 5.66
C SER A 157 10.15 10.34 7.14
N GLY A 158 10.81 9.27 7.59
CA GLY A 158 10.94 8.95 9.01
C GLY A 158 11.69 10.03 9.79
N ILE A 159 12.83 10.50 9.27
CA ILE A 159 13.61 11.59 9.86
C ILE A 159 12.76 12.87 9.92
N ILE A 160 12.05 13.22 8.85
CA ILE A 160 11.17 14.39 8.82
C ILE A 160 10.05 14.26 9.87
N GLY A 161 9.38 13.09 9.93
CA GLY A 161 8.32 12.84 10.91
C GLY A 161 8.81 12.94 12.36
N ILE A 162 9.98 12.37 12.67
CA ILE A 162 10.61 12.47 13.99
C ILE A 162 10.98 13.93 14.30
N GLY A 163 11.59 14.64 13.35
CA GLY A 163 11.93 16.06 13.53
C GLY A 163 10.72 16.92 13.80
N MET A 164 9.61 16.71 13.09
CA MET A 164 8.34 17.41 13.33
C MET A 164 7.76 17.04 14.71
N ALA A 165 7.84 15.79 15.13
CA ALA A 165 7.36 15.35 16.45
C ALA A 165 8.16 15.99 17.59
N LEU A 166 9.48 16.06 17.47
CA LEU A 166 10.35 16.75 18.41
C LEU A 166 10.08 18.26 18.48
N ALA A 167 9.68 18.85 17.36
CA ALA A 167 9.28 20.25 17.30
C ALA A 167 7.85 20.51 17.82
N GLY A 168 7.13 19.49 18.30
CA GLY A 168 5.81 19.63 18.92
C GLY A 168 4.63 19.75 17.96
N PHE A 169 4.79 19.35 16.69
CA PHE A 169 3.70 19.43 15.69
C PHE A 169 2.58 18.40 15.89
N GLY A 170 2.68 17.48 16.84
CA GLY A 170 1.62 16.52 17.16
C GLY A 170 1.21 15.67 15.97
N VAL A 171 -0.10 15.59 15.68
CA VAL A 171 -0.66 14.80 14.56
C VAL A 171 -0.06 15.18 13.20
N TRP A 172 0.34 16.45 13.02
CA TRP A 172 0.95 16.92 11.77
C TRP A 172 2.28 16.25 11.45
N SER A 173 2.96 15.70 12.46
CA SER A 173 4.16 14.87 12.26
C SER A 173 3.87 13.60 11.48
N LEU A 174 2.73 12.95 11.76
CA LEU A 174 2.29 11.75 11.05
C LEU A 174 1.80 12.09 9.64
N VAL A 175 1.05 13.20 9.51
CA VAL A 175 0.59 13.72 8.21
C VAL A 175 1.79 14.07 7.32
N GLY A 176 2.74 14.83 7.86
CA GLY A 176 3.96 15.20 7.14
C GLY A 176 4.78 13.98 6.74
N GLN A 177 5.01 13.05 7.66
CA GLN A 177 5.72 11.80 7.36
C GLN A 177 5.08 11.05 6.19
N GLN A 178 3.76 10.90 6.19
CA GLN A 178 3.05 10.17 5.13
C GLN A 178 3.09 10.91 3.79
N LEU A 179 2.89 12.21 3.78
CA LEU A 179 2.98 13.04 2.58
C LEU A 179 4.39 13.01 1.98
N PHE A 180 5.42 13.26 2.80
CA PHE A 180 6.80 13.23 2.32
C PHE A 180 7.22 11.85 1.84
N ARG A 181 6.78 10.78 2.52
CA ARG A 181 7.04 9.41 2.07
C ARG A 181 6.45 9.18 0.67
N GLN A 182 5.19 9.56 0.46
CA GLN A 182 4.53 9.37 -0.82
C GLN A 182 5.14 10.27 -1.91
N LEU A 183 5.45 11.52 -1.58
CA LEU A 183 6.08 12.47 -2.49
C LEU A 183 7.46 11.98 -2.95
N LEU A 184 8.33 11.63 -2.01
CA LEU A 184 9.67 11.12 -2.32
C LEU A 184 9.61 9.83 -3.14
N ASN A 185 8.72 8.91 -2.75
CA ASN A 185 8.52 7.67 -3.51
C ASN A 185 8.10 7.98 -4.96
N THR A 186 7.16 8.89 -5.16
CA THR A 186 6.70 9.29 -6.49
C THR A 186 7.83 9.97 -7.28
N VAL A 187 8.52 10.94 -6.69
CA VAL A 187 9.62 11.66 -7.36
C VAL A 187 10.71 10.70 -7.79
N PHE A 188 11.18 9.81 -6.90
CA PHE A 188 12.24 8.86 -7.26
C PHE A 188 11.77 7.85 -8.31
N LEU A 189 10.51 7.36 -8.24
CA LEU A 189 9.97 6.52 -9.30
C LEU A 189 10.01 7.22 -10.66
N TRP A 190 9.69 8.52 -10.72
CA TRP A 190 9.77 9.30 -11.95
C TRP A 190 11.19 9.55 -12.42
N VAL A 191 12.15 9.75 -11.51
CA VAL A 191 13.57 9.91 -11.85
C VAL A 191 14.13 8.65 -12.50
N TYR A 192 13.82 7.48 -11.95
CA TYR A 192 14.33 6.21 -12.48
C TYR A 192 13.49 5.63 -13.64
N CYS A 193 12.24 6.07 -13.83
CA CYS A 193 11.40 5.62 -14.93
C CYS A 193 11.68 6.45 -16.19
N SER A 194 11.93 5.78 -17.32
CA SER A 194 12.14 6.43 -18.62
C SER A 194 10.81 6.80 -19.32
N TRP A 195 9.69 6.20 -18.90
CA TRP A 195 8.39 6.50 -19.48
C TRP A 195 7.94 7.92 -19.11
N ARG A 196 7.34 8.61 -20.10
CA ARG A 196 6.72 9.93 -19.91
C ARG A 196 5.32 9.91 -20.52
N PRO A 197 4.31 10.51 -19.87
CA PRO A 197 2.95 10.55 -20.38
C PRO A 197 2.88 11.41 -21.64
N VAL A 198 2.08 10.94 -22.59
CA VAL A 198 1.63 11.72 -23.75
C VAL A 198 0.13 11.82 -23.65
N VAL A 199 -0.44 12.97 -24.01
CA VAL A 199 -1.88 13.18 -23.95
C VAL A 199 -2.57 12.37 -25.04
N GLU A 200 -2.80 11.10 -24.73
CA GLU A 200 -3.47 10.11 -25.60
C GLU A 200 -4.45 9.30 -24.75
N PHE A 201 -5.67 9.16 -25.22
CA PHE A 201 -6.68 8.33 -24.55
C PHE A 201 -7.35 7.40 -25.57
N SER A 202 -7.32 6.11 -25.28
CA SER A 202 -7.96 5.07 -26.11
C SER A 202 -9.15 4.46 -25.37
N LYS A 203 -10.36 4.69 -25.89
CA LYS A 203 -11.58 4.06 -25.36
C LYS A 203 -11.53 2.52 -25.45
N SER A 204 -10.87 1.98 -26.47
CA SER A 204 -10.70 0.53 -26.63
C SER A 204 -9.82 -0.04 -25.52
N SER A 205 -8.63 0.56 -25.31
CA SER A 205 -7.72 0.18 -24.23
C SER A 205 -8.40 0.31 -22.85
N PHE A 206 -9.13 1.40 -22.63
CA PHE A 206 -9.87 1.59 -21.38
C PHE A 206 -10.89 0.48 -21.15
N LYS A 207 -11.74 0.17 -22.15
CA LYS A 207 -12.77 -0.87 -22.01
C LYS A 207 -12.19 -2.26 -21.77
N GLU A 208 -11.10 -2.60 -22.45
CA GLU A 208 -10.40 -3.86 -22.27
C GLU A 208 -9.82 -3.99 -20.85
N LEU A 209 -9.07 -2.98 -20.40
CA LEU A 209 -8.42 -3.00 -19.09
C LEU A 209 -9.43 -2.89 -17.95
N PHE A 210 -10.46 -2.05 -18.09
CA PHE A 210 -11.52 -1.89 -17.08
C PHE A 210 -12.38 -3.15 -16.95
N GLY A 211 -12.64 -3.88 -18.04
CA GLY A 211 -13.40 -5.14 -18.00
C GLY A 211 -12.77 -6.19 -17.09
N PHE A 212 -11.43 -6.25 -17.03
CA PHE A 212 -10.70 -7.10 -16.10
C PHE A 212 -10.52 -6.42 -14.74
N GLY A 213 -10.12 -5.14 -14.71
CA GLY A 213 -9.82 -4.38 -13.52
C GLY A 213 -11.03 -4.21 -12.59
N SER A 214 -12.25 -3.99 -13.14
CA SER A 214 -13.46 -3.80 -12.34
C SER A 214 -13.82 -4.99 -11.44
N LYS A 215 -13.52 -6.22 -11.88
CA LYS A 215 -13.72 -7.43 -11.05
C LYS A 215 -12.76 -7.45 -9.86
N LEU A 216 -11.52 -7.04 -10.10
CA LEU A 216 -10.51 -6.91 -9.04
C LEU A 216 -10.81 -5.73 -8.13
N LEU A 217 -11.33 -4.62 -8.67
CA LEU A 217 -11.77 -3.47 -7.88
C LEU A 217 -12.84 -3.88 -6.86
N LEU A 218 -13.88 -4.59 -7.29
CA LEU A 218 -14.96 -5.00 -6.38
C LEU A 218 -14.43 -5.89 -5.24
N SER A 219 -13.61 -6.89 -5.58
CA SER A 219 -12.98 -7.74 -4.57
C SER A 219 -12.05 -6.97 -3.64
N GLY A 220 -11.22 -6.07 -4.19
CA GLY A 220 -10.30 -5.24 -3.43
C GLY A 220 -11.00 -4.23 -2.53
N LEU A 221 -12.12 -3.65 -2.97
CA LEU A 221 -12.95 -2.76 -2.15
C LEU A 221 -13.55 -3.49 -0.95
N LEU A 222 -14.10 -4.69 -1.17
CA LEU A 222 -14.65 -5.49 -0.07
C LEU A 222 -13.58 -5.84 0.96
N ASP A 223 -12.41 -6.28 0.50
CA ASP A 223 -11.27 -6.57 1.38
C ASP A 223 -10.79 -5.31 2.13
N THR A 224 -10.71 -4.17 1.44
CA THR A 224 -10.32 -2.89 2.04
C THR A 224 -11.31 -2.44 3.13
N ILE A 225 -12.60 -2.52 2.84
CA ILE A 225 -13.66 -2.17 3.81
C ILE A 225 -13.58 -3.13 5.01
N TYR A 226 -13.49 -4.43 4.76
CA TYR A 226 -13.43 -5.45 5.81
C TYR A 226 -12.24 -5.22 6.76
N LYS A 227 -11.06 -4.95 6.22
CA LYS A 227 -9.86 -4.69 7.01
C LYS A 227 -9.90 -3.40 7.83
N ASN A 228 -10.61 -2.40 7.36
CA ASN A 228 -10.60 -1.07 7.98
C ASN A 228 -11.90 -0.71 8.71
N VAL A 229 -12.93 -1.58 8.70
CA VAL A 229 -14.24 -1.28 9.32
C VAL A 229 -14.13 -1.01 10.82
N TYR A 230 -13.20 -1.68 11.50
CA TYR A 230 -12.98 -1.48 12.94
C TYR A 230 -12.54 -0.05 13.27
N TYR A 231 -11.78 0.62 12.39
CA TYR A 231 -11.39 2.02 12.60
C TYR A 231 -12.58 2.97 12.63
N ILE A 232 -13.62 2.70 11.81
CA ILE A 232 -14.86 3.47 11.83
C ILE A 232 -15.62 3.22 13.13
N ILE A 233 -15.80 1.95 13.50
CA ILE A 233 -16.58 1.56 14.68
C ILE A 233 -15.92 2.11 15.95
N ILE A 234 -14.63 1.84 16.13
CA ILE A 234 -13.90 2.30 17.33
C ILE A 234 -13.82 3.83 17.34
N GLY A 235 -13.50 4.46 16.21
CA GLY A 235 -13.41 5.92 16.13
C GLY A 235 -14.74 6.63 16.36
N ARG A 236 -15.89 5.99 16.06
CA ARG A 236 -17.23 6.57 16.27
C ARG A 236 -17.70 6.44 17.71
N PHE A 237 -17.45 5.29 18.36
CA PHE A 237 -18.05 4.93 19.65
C PHE A 237 -17.09 5.08 20.83
N TYR A 238 -15.79 5.17 20.58
CA TYR A 238 -14.75 5.30 21.58
C TYR A 238 -13.92 6.56 21.34
N THR A 239 -12.95 6.81 22.22
CA THR A 239 -12.06 7.97 22.12
C THR A 239 -10.97 7.77 21.05
N SER A 240 -10.45 8.88 20.51
CA SER A 240 -9.28 8.87 19.61
C SER A 240 -8.07 8.17 20.25
N ALA A 241 -7.87 8.31 21.56
CA ALA A 241 -6.80 7.63 22.28
C ALA A 241 -6.96 6.10 22.28
N GLN A 242 -8.18 5.59 22.50
CA GLN A 242 -8.46 4.15 22.46
C GLN A 242 -8.26 3.58 21.05
N LEU A 243 -8.72 4.31 20.02
CA LEU A 243 -8.46 3.92 18.63
C LEU A 243 -6.96 3.91 18.33
N GLY A 244 -6.22 4.89 18.83
CA GLY A 244 -4.76 4.95 18.65
C GLY A 244 -4.03 3.78 19.32
N GLN A 245 -4.46 3.34 20.50
CA GLN A 245 -3.93 2.14 21.15
C GLN A 245 -4.23 0.88 20.33
N TYR A 246 -5.47 0.76 19.85
CA TYR A 246 -5.87 -0.36 18.99
C TYR A 246 -5.02 -0.43 17.71
N THR A 247 -4.87 0.68 16.99
CA THR A 247 -4.09 0.71 15.74
C THR A 247 -2.62 0.40 15.94
N ARG A 248 -2.05 0.81 17.08
CA ARG A 248 -0.67 0.44 17.42
C ARG A 248 -0.54 -1.07 17.65
N ALA A 249 -1.42 -1.65 18.46
CA ALA A 249 -1.43 -3.09 18.69
C ALA A 249 -1.60 -3.88 17.38
N GLU A 250 -2.52 -3.42 16.52
CA GLU A 250 -2.74 -4.02 15.20
C GLU A 250 -1.52 -3.88 14.29
N GLN A 251 -0.84 -2.74 14.30
CA GLN A 251 0.38 -2.53 13.51
C GLN A 251 1.47 -3.52 13.91
N PHE A 252 1.67 -3.78 15.19
CA PHE A 252 2.60 -4.81 15.66
C PHE A 252 2.19 -6.18 15.14
N ASN A 253 0.94 -6.56 15.33
CA ASN A 253 0.42 -7.85 14.86
C ASN A 253 0.57 -8.01 13.34
N THR A 254 0.25 -6.98 12.57
CA THR A 254 0.33 -7.01 11.11
C THR A 254 1.76 -7.17 10.62
N ILE A 255 2.75 -6.51 11.22
CA ILE A 255 4.16 -6.65 10.86
C ILE A 255 4.62 -8.11 11.02
N PHE A 256 4.27 -8.75 12.13
CA PHE A 256 4.64 -10.15 12.37
C PHE A 256 3.87 -11.10 11.45
N SER A 257 2.54 -11.00 11.40
CA SER A 257 1.70 -11.94 10.65
C SER A 257 1.87 -11.82 9.13
N SER A 258 2.01 -10.61 8.58
CA SER A 258 2.20 -10.41 7.14
C SER A 258 3.55 -10.92 6.65
N ASN A 259 4.63 -10.72 7.41
CA ASN A 259 5.94 -11.24 7.07
C ASN A 259 5.94 -12.78 7.11
N LEU A 260 5.35 -13.37 8.14
CA LEU A 260 5.25 -14.82 8.27
C LEU A 260 4.45 -15.43 7.10
N THR A 261 3.28 -14.89 6.82
CA THR A 261 2.41 -15.35 5.72
C THR A 261 3.11 -15.21 4.37
N SER A 262 3.81 -14.10 4.12
CA SER A 262 4.52 -13.87 2.86
C SER A 262 5.68 -14.85 2.66
N VAL A 263 6.42 -15.19 3.71
CA VAL A 263 7.50 -16.20 3.66
C VAL A 263 6.93 -17.58 3.35
N VAL A 264 5.87 -17.99 4.06
CA VAL A 264 5.21 -19.27 3.84
C VAL A 264 4.68 -19.38 2.41
N GLN A 265 3.97 -18.37 1.91
CA GLN A 265 3.43 -18.39 0.56
C GLN A 265 4.53 -18.46 -0.52
N ARG A 266 5.62 -17.71 -0.37
CA ARG A 266 6.73 -17.72 -1.33
C ARG A 266 7.46 -19.05 -1.44
N VAL A 267 7.59 -19.77 -0.32
CA VAL A 267 8.25 -21.08 -0.30
C VAL A 267 7.28 -22.16 -0.73
N SER A 268 6.05 -22.12 -0.22
CA SER A 268 5.08 -23.19 -0.45
C SER A 268 4.49 -23.16 -1.87
N TYR A 269 4.24 -21.98 -2.45
CA TYR A 269 3.59 -21.87 -3.75
C TYR A 269 4.37 -22.60 -4.89
N PRO A 270 5.68 -22.39 -5.08
CA PRO A 270 6.45 -23.09 -6.10
C PRO A 270 6.48 -24.61 -5.89
N VAL A 271 6.64 -25.04 -4.61
CA VAL A 271 6.68 -26.46 -4.26
C VAL A 271 5.34 -27.14 -4.54
N LEU A 272 4.24 -26.53 -4.09
CA LEU A 272 2.90 -27.08 -4.33
C LEU A 272 2.54 -27.08 -5.83
N SER A 273 2.96 -26.05 -6.56
CA SER A 273 2.75 -25.98 -8.01
C SER A 273 3.52 -27.06 -8.77
N SER A 274 4.73 -27.43 -8.33
CA SER A 274 5.53 -28.46 -9.00
C SER A 274 4.97 -29.88 -8.86
N ILE A 275 4.10 -30.11 -7.87
CA ILE A 275 3.46 -31.41 -7.60
C ILE A 275 1.94 -31.38 -7.82
N GLN A 276 1.43 -30.39 -8.56
CA GLN A 276 -0.01 -30.20 -8.74
C GLN A 276 -0.71 -31.37 -9.48
N GLU A 277 0.04 -32.16 -10.26
CA GLU A 277 -0.47 -33.32 -10.98
C GLU A 277 -0.49 -34.61 -10.12
N GLU A 278 0.05 -34.57 -8.88
CA GLU A 278 0.10 -35.68 -7.95
C GLU A 278 -0.81 -35.42 -6.72
N PRO A 279 -2.12 -35.70 -6.75
CA PRO A 279 -3.08 -35.27 -5.74
C PRO A 279 -2.75 -35.69 -4.30
N GLU A 280 -2.25 -36.91 -4.12
CA GLU A 280 -1.90 -37.41 -2.78
C GLU A 280 -0.66 -36.71 -2.20
N ARG A 281 0.39 -36.52 -2.99
CA ARG A 281 1.59 -35.78 -2.58
C ARG A 281 1.26 -34.28 -2.34
N LEU A 282 0.40 -33.70 -3.16
CA LEU A 282 -0.08 -32.32 -2.98
C LEU A 282 -0.82 -32.18 -1.65
N ARG A 283 -1.70 -33.12 -1.32
CA ARG A 283 -2.46 -33.13 -0.06
C ARG A 283 -1.56 -33.27 1.17
N GLU A 284 -0.56 -34.13 1.12
CA GLU A 284 0.42 -34.30 2.21
C GLU A 284 1.28 -33.04 2.38
N ALA A 285 1.79 -32.48 1.28
CA ALA A 285 2.59 -31.27 1.30
C ALA A 285 1.77 -30.09 1.86
N TYR A 286 0.51 -29.93 1.43
CA TYR A 286 -0.38 -28.90 1.94
C TYR A 286 -0.65 -29.04 3.44
N ARG A 287 -0.88 -30.27 3.94
CA ARG A 287 -1.02 -30.54 5.37
C ARG A 287 0.24 -30.18 6.16
N LYS A 288 1.44 -30.46 5.64
CA LYS A 288 2.71 -30.10 6.27
C LYS A 288 2.87 -28.58 6.34
N VAL A 289 2.55 -27.86 5.27
CA VAL A 289 2.60 -26.39 5.23
C VAL A 289 1.65 -25.81 6.29
N ILE A 290 0.40 -26.27 6.35
CA ILE A 290 -0.57 -25.77 7.34
C ILE A 290 -0.06 -26.04 8.77
N LYS A 291 0.39 -27.28 9.07
CA LYS A 291 0.89 -27.63 10.41
C LYS A 291 2.10 -26.78 10.81
N SER A 292 3.05 -26.57 9.90
CA SER A 292 4.23 -25.75 10.17
C SER A 292 3.85 -24.28 10.39
N THR A 293 2.95 -23.75 9.58
CA THR A 293 2.45 -22.36 9.73
C THR A 293 1.73 -22.18 11.05
N MET A 294 0.85 -23.13 11.42
CA MET A 294 0.17 -23.10 12.71
C MET A 294 1.15 -23.16 13.88
N LEU A 295 2.12 -24.08 13.84
CA LEU A 295 3.12 -24.23 14.91
C LEU A 295 3.89 -22.92 15.13
N ILE A 296 4.35 -22.27 14.03
CA ILE A 296 5.09 -21.03 14.11
C ILE A 296 4.18 -19.89 14.60
N THR A 297 2.95 -19.80 14.09
CA THR A 297 2.00 -18.75 14.50
C THR A 297 1.65 -18.88 15.98
N PHE A 298 1.36 -20.09 16.47
CA PHE A 298 1.06 -20.30 17.90
C PHE A 298 2.28 -20.06 18.80
N ALA A 299 3.49 -20.32 18.33
CA ALA A 299 4.70 -20.04 19.11
C ALA A 299 5.03 -18.54 19.18
N CYS A 300 4.53 -17.74 18.23
CA CYS A 300 4.73 -16.27 18.16
C CYS A 300 3.59 -15.46 18.80
N MET A 301 2.46 -16.09 19.13
CA MET A 301 1.34 -15.49 19.88
C MET A 301 1.55 -15.65 21.40
#